data_f7bc472050bbd2a1f3c21196c2e23ddf
#
_entry.id   f7bc472050bbd2a1f3c21196c2e23ddf
#
_cell.length_a   1.000
_cell.length_b   1.000
_cell.length_c   1.000
_cell.angle_alpha   90.00
_cell.angle_beta   90.00
_cell.angle_gamma   90.00
#
_symmetry.space_group_name_H-M   'P 1'
#
loop_
_entity.id
_entity.type
_entity.pdbx_description
1 polymer ?
#
loop_
_entity_poly.entity_id
_entity_poly.type
_entity_poly.pdbx_seq_one_letter_code
_entity_poly.pdbx_strand_id
1 'polypeptide(L)'
;KINSATKHKYALQVLNGYKSVKTALEAIDLDYLKGLELHLRQRGNKDNSIATRFAIFKAIYNKAVKEGKVAVKQNPFSIYQVGSLWAKTRKRAIDKDDIQRLIDLEITEGHTTEYRRLAKDLFLFSYFTAGMNFGDIARLRYKDIVKGRVNYSRHKTQKLLSFQLVPMALQILEKYGMAGHGEDYIFPILNRHEHTTPQQIFNRLHKVLRKVNRELKTLGE
;
A
#
# COMPACT_ATOMS: atom_id res chain seq x y z
N LYS A 1 0.15 9.05 -7.37
CA LYS A 1 -0.63 8.73 -8.61
C LYS A 1 -0.11 7.47 -9.33
N ILE A 2 1.18 7.09 -9.22
CA ILE A 2 1.78 5.89 -9.87
C ILE A 2 1.02 4.62 -9.47
N ASN A 3 0.71 4.41 -8.18
CA ASN A 3 -0.06 3.26 -7.70
C ASN A 3 -1.45 3.12 -8.37
N SER A 4 -2.13 4.24 -8.62
CA SER A 4 -3.44 4.22 -9.31
C SER A 4 -3.28 3.82 -10.76
N ALA A 5 -2.30 4.39 -11.47
CA ALA A 5 -2.02 4.05 -12.87
C ALA A 5 -1.69 2.56 -13.02
N THR A 6 -0.87 2.00 -12.12
CA THR A 6 -0.54 0.57 -12.11
C THR A 6 -1.78 -0.30 -11.90
N LYS A 7 -2.67 0.06 -10.95
CA LYS A 7 -3.93 -0.67 -10.73
C LYS A 7 -4.84 -0.64 -11.96
N HIS A 8 -4.96 0.50 -12.63
CA HIS A 8 -5.74 0.62 -13.87
C HIS A 8 -5.13 -0.24 -14.99
N LYS A 9 -3.80 -0.22 -15.15
CA LYS A 9 -3.12 -1.08 -16.12
C LYS A 9 -3.42 -2.56 -15.87
N TYR A 10 -3.33 -3.03 -14.62
CA TYR A 10 -3.65 -4.41 -14.28
C TYR A 10 -5.14 -4.75 -14.49
N ALA A 11 -6.06 -3.83 -14.19
CA ALA A 11 -7.48 -4.04 -14.47
C ALA A 11 -7.73 -4.21 -15.97
N LEU A 12 -7.11 -3.37 -16.82
CA LEU A 12 -7.19 -3.50 -18.27
C LEU A 12 -6.60 -4.81 -18.78
N GLN A 13 -5.45 -5.24 -18.26
CA GLN A 13 -4.85 -6.54 -18.62
C GLN A 13 -5.79 -7.71 -18.31
N VAL A 14 -6.52 -7.66 -17.21
CA VAL A 14 -7.49 -8.68 -16.83
C VAL A 14 -8.69 -8.68 -17.78
N LEU A 15 -9.20 -7.51 -18.14
CA LEU A 15 -10.31 -7.40 -19.11
C LEU A 15 -9.89 -7.96 -20.48
N ASN A 16 -8.70 -7.62 -20.93
CA ASN A 16 -8.12 -8.12 -22.18
C ASN A 16 -7.92 -9.64 -22.17
N GLY A 17 -7.67 -10.24 -21.01
CA GLY A 17 -7.53 -11.68 -20.86
C GLY A 17 -8.84 -12.46 -20.80
N TYR A 18 -10.00 -11.78 -20.64
CA TYR A 18 -11.31 -12.42 -20.66
C TYR A 18 -11.93 -12.48 -22.05
N LYS A 19 -12.00 -11.35 -22.74
CA LYS A 19 -12.43 -11.26 -24.14
C LYS A 19 -11.52 -10.28 -24.86
N SER A 20 -11.42 -10.40 -26.18
CA SER A 20 -10.53 -9.57 -27.00
C SER A 20 -10.58 -8.08 -26.65
N VAL A 21 -9.44 -7.42 -26.67
CA VAL A 21 -9.26 -5.94 -26.52
C VAL A 21 -10.19 -5.12 -27.45
N LYS A 22 -10.69 -5.76 -28.52
CA LYS A 22 -11.60 -5.16 -29.50
C LYS A 22 -13.08 -5.19 -29.08
N THR A 23 -13.42 -5.68 -27.87
CA THR A 23 -14.81 -5.59 -27.39
C THR A 23 -15.14 -4.11 -27.23
N ALA A 24 -16.07 -3.64 -28.05
CA ALA A 24 -16.57 -2.26 -27.92
C ALA A 24 -17.24 -2.07 -26.56
N LEU A 25 -17.10 -0.89 -25.98
CA LEU A 25 -17.69 -0.61 -24.65
C LEU A 25 -19.21 -0.72 -24.68
N GLU A 26 -19.84 -0.48 -25.84
CA GLU A 26 -21.27 -0.65 -26.07
C GLU A 26 -21.76 -2.09 -25.96
N ALA A 27 -20.85 -3.06 -26.22
CA ALA A 27 -21.13 -4.51 -26.11
C ALA A 27 -21.02 -5.04 -24.67
N ILE A 28 -20.67 -4.17 -23.72
CA ILE A 28 -20.60 -4.54 -22.31
C ILE A 28 -21.97 -4.42 -21.68
N ASP A 29 -22.59 -5.56 -21.49
CA ASP A 29 -23.90 -5.74 -20.88
C ASP A 29 -23.79 -6.47 -19.52
N LEU A 30 -24.93 -6.81 -18.93
CA LEU A 30 -25.01 -7.52 -17.66
C LEU A 30 -24.38 -8.92 -17.76
N ASP A 31 -24.59 -9.61 -18.87
CA ASP A 31 -24.08 -10.97 -19.07
C ASP A 31 -22.57 -10.96 -19.26
N TYR A 32 -22.03 -9.95 -19.92
CA TYR A 32 -20.57 -9.74 -19.97
C TYR A 32 -20.00 -9.60 -18.56
N LEU A 33 -20.63 -8.79 -17.68
CA LEU A 33 -20.15 -8.55 -16.31
C LEU A 33 -20.21 -9.84 -15.46
N LYS A 34 -21.32 -10.59 -15.54
CA LYS A 34 -21.45 -11.89 -14.86
C LYS A 34 -20.43 -12.90 -15.35
N GLY A 35 -20.23 -13.00 -16.67
CA GLY A 35 -19.24 -13.88 -17.26
C GLY A 35 -17.81 -13.53 -16.88
N LEU A 36 -17.47 -12.23 -16.82
CA LEU A 36 -16.16 -11.77 -16.32
C LEU A 36 -15.96 -12.14 -14.84
N GLU A 37 -16.99 -11.99 -14.00
CA GLU A 37 -16.92 -12.40 -12.60
C GLU A 37 -16.64 -13.90 -12.48
N LEU A 38 -17.41 -14.73 -13.19
CA LEU A 38 -17.24 -16.18 -13.20
C LEU A 38 -15.83 -16.57 -13.66
N HIS A 39 -15.34 -15.97 -14.73
CA HIS A 39 -13.98 -16.19 -15.23
C HIS A 39 -12.92 -15.87 -14.16
N LEU A 40 -13.07 -14.75 -13.45
CA LEU A 40 -12.14 -14.38 -12.39
C LEU A 40 -12.18 -15.34 -11.21
N ARG A 41 -13.38 -15.83 -10.83
CA ARG A 41 -13.56 -16.84 -9.78
C ARG A 41 -12.89 -18.17 -10.16
N GLN A 42 -13.10 -18.64 -11.38
CA GLN A 42 -12.47 -19.86 -11.91
C GLN A 42 -10.93 -19.77 -11.90
N ARG A 43 -10.37 -18.58 -12.05
CA ARG A 43 -8.93 -18.32 -11.92
C ARG A 43 -8.46 -18.20 -10.46
N GLY A 44 -9.27 -18.50 -9.47
CA GLY A 44 -8.92 -18.45 -8.05
C GLY A 44 -8.79 -17.05 -7.46
N ASN A 45 -9.34 -16.02 -8.10
CA ASN A 45 -9.31 -14.68 -7.53
C ASN A 45 -10.26 -14.58 -6.33
N LYS A 46 -9.79 -13.96 -5.24
CA LYS A 46 -10.60 -13.71 -4.04
C LYS A 46 -11.58 -12.55 -4.26
N ASP A 47 -12.72 -12.57 -3.57
CA ASP A 47 -13.81 -11.60 -3.70
C ASP A 47 -13.33 -10.13 -3.69
N ASN A 48 -12.56 -9.72 -2.69
CA ASN A 48 -12.07 -8.34 -2.61
C ASN A 48 -11.11 -7.96 -3.76
N SER A 49 -10.43 -8.93 -4.38
CA SER A 49 -9.63 -8.70 -5.58
C SER A 49 -10.53 -8.49 -6.80
N ILE A 50 -11.61 -9.27 -6.92
CA ILE A 50 -12.63 -9.14 -7.96
C ILE A 50 -13.32 -7.78 -7.79
N ALA A 51 -13.82 -7.47 -6.59
CA ALA A 51 -14.46 -6.19 -6.27
C ALA A 51 -13.60 -4.98 -6.64
N THR A 52 -12.30 -5.03 -6.33
CA THR A 52 -11.35 -3.96 -6.69
C THR A 52 -11.27 -3.76 -8.21
N ARG A 53 -11.19 -4.85 -8.99
CA ARG A 53 -11.12 -4.79 -10.45
C ARG A 53 -12.42 -4.24 -11.04
N PHE A 54 -13.56 -4.72 -10.55
CA PHE A 54 -14.87 -4.24 -10.98
C PHE A 54 -15.11 -2.77 -10.62
N ALA A 55 -14.65 -2.31 -9.44
CA ALA A 55 -14.74 -0.90 -9.06
C ALA A 55 -13.93 0.00 -10.03
N ILE A 56 -12.73 -0.44 -10.43
CA ILE A 56 -11.91 0.27 -11.42
C ILE A 56 -12.61 0.25 -12.79
N PHE A 57 -13.12 -0.90 -13.21
CA PHE A 57 -13.82 -1.03 -14.48
C PHE A 57 -15.07 -0.15 -14.54
N LYS A 58 -15.92 -0.21 -13.50
CA LYS A 58 -17.09 0.69 -13.36
C LYS A 58 -16.70 2.16 -13.48
N ALA A 59 -15.60 2.57 -12.82
CA ALA A 59 -15.14 3.96 -12.87
C ALA A 59 -14.72 4.37 -14.31
N ILE A 60 -13.99 3.50 -15.02
CA ILE A 60 -13.58 3.76 -16.42
C ILE A 60 -14.80 3.81 -17.33
N TYR A 61 -15.70 2.83 -17.23
CA TYR A 61 -16.92 2.75 -18.05
C TYR A 61 -17.81 3.97 -17.85
N ASN A 62 -18.13 4.30 -16.60
CA ASN A 62 -18.95 5.47 -16.28
C ASN A 62 -18.33 6.79 -16.75
N LYS A 63 -16.99 6.89 -16.72
CA LYS A 63 -16.29 8.04 -17.28
C LYS A 63 -16.48 8.13 -18.80
N ALA A 64 -16.34 7.02 -19.52
CA ALA A 64 -16.55 6.97 -20.97
C ALA A 64 -17.99 7.33 -21.36
N VAL A 65 -18.99 6.84 -20.62
CA VAL A 65 -20.40 7.23 -20.81
C VAL A 65 -20.59 8.73 -20.56
N LYS A 66 -20.05 9.26 -19.47
CA LYS A 66 -20.14 10.70 -19.14
C LYS A 66 -19.50 11.61 -20.19
N GLU A 67 -18.42 11.14 -20.82
CA GLU A 67 -17.70 11.86 -21.88
C GLU A 67 -18.34 11.67 -23.28
N GLY A 68 -19.49 10.98 -23.37
CA GLY A 68 -20.17 10.72 -24.63
C GLY A 68 -19.46 9.76 -25.58
N LYS A 69 -18.44 9.03 -25.08
CA LYS A 69 -17.67 8.06 -25.87
C LYS A 69 -18.37 6.71 -26.03
N VAL A 70 -19.44 6.50 -25.29
CA VAL A 70 -20.24 5.28 -25.28
C VAL A 70 -21.70 5.66 -25.21
N ALA A 71 -22.45 5.28 -26.26
CA ALA A 71 -23.90 5.43 -26.30
C ALA A 71 -24.55 4.15 -25.76
N VAL A 72 -25.12 4.19 -24.56
CA VAL A 72 -25.79 3.04 -23.96
C VAL A 72 -27.23 3.38 -23.62
N LYS A 73 -28.17 2.49 -23.95
CA LYS A 73 -29.57 2.61 -23.53
C LYS A 73 -29.71 2.46 -22.02
N GLN A 74 -28.95 1.55 -21.44
CA GLN A 74 -28.92 1.29 -20.01
C GLN A 74 -27.49 0.95 -19.56
N ASN A 75 -27.02 1.64 -18.51
CA ASN A 75 -25.70 1.36 -17.95
C ASN A 75 -25.73 0.02 -17.22
N PRO A 76 -24.95 -1.00 -17.61
CA PRO A 76 -24.96 -2.31 -16.97
C PRO A 76 -24.55 -2.26 -15.50
N PHE A 77 -23.75 -1.27 -15.10
CA PHE A 77 -23.37 -1.07 -13.70
C PHE A 77 -24.44 -0.39 -12.83
N SER A 78 -25.58 0.00 -13.42
CA SER A 78 -26.77 0.38 -12.63
C SER A 78 -27.48 -0.85 -12.06
N ILE A 79 -27.39 -1.98 -12.76
CA ILE A 79 -27.98 -3.25 -12.36
C ILE A 79 -26.94 -4.10 -11.62
N TYR A 80 -25.74 -4.25 -12.17
CA TYR A 80 -24.67 -5.04 -11.57
C TYR A 80 -24.05 -4.31 -10.36
N GLN A 81 -24.35 -4.83 -9.18
CA GLN A 81 -23.95 -4.20 -7.91
C GLN A 81 -22.54 -4.61 -7.49
N VAL A 82 -21.53 -3.84 -7.90
CA VAL A 82 -20.12 -4.07 -7.48
C VAL A 82 -19.96 -4.11 -5.97
N GLY A 83 -20.83 -3.41 -5.23
CA GLY A 83 -20.81 -3.37 -3.76
C GLY A 83 -20.99 -4.75 -3.11
N SER A 84 -21.79 -5.64 -3.73
CA SER A 84 -22.05 -6.98 -3.22
C SER A 84 -20.84 -7.93 -3.29
N LEU A 85 -19.85 -7.59 -4.09
CA LEU A 85 -18.62 -8.39 -4.23
C LEU A 85 -17.65 -8.20 -3.04
N TRP A 86 -17.86 -7.19 -2.18
CA TRP A 86 -16.97 -6.95 -1.06
C TRP A 86 -17.22 -7.91 0.10
N ALA A 87 -16.25 -8.78 0.37
CA ALA A 87 -16.29 -9.67 1.52
C ALA A 87 -15.70 -9.00 2.76
N LYS A 88 -16.34 -9.20 3.91
CA LYS A 88 -15.79 -8.79 5.20
C LYS A 88 -14.52 -9.58 5.49
N THR A 89 -13.46 -8.90 5.82
CA THR A 89 -12.20 -9.52 6.24
C THR A 89 -12.05 -9.43 7.76
N ARG A 90 -11.60 -10.53 8.38
CA ARG A 90 -11.27 -10.53 9.80
C ARG A 90 -10.15 -9.52 10.06
N LYS A 91 -10.36 -8.61 11.00
CA LYS A 91 -9.29 -7.75 11.51
C LYS A 91 -8.32 -8.63 12.30
N ARG A 92 -7.05 -8.51 11.99
CA ARG A 92 -5.97 -9.16 12.74
C ARG A 92 -5.39 -8.10 13.66
N ALA A 93 -5.57 -8.27 14.94
CA ALA A 93 -4.86 -7.52 15.97
C ALA A 93 -3.67 -8.36 16.44
N ILE A 94 -2.61 -7.68 16.83
CA ILE A 94 -1.47 -8.28 17.51
C ILE A 94 -1.61 -7.98 19.00
N ASP A 95 -1.32 -8.93 19.85
CA ASP A 95 -1.44 -8.75 21.29
C ASP A 95 -0.25 -7.98 21.85
N LYS A 96 -0.43 -7.40 23.07
CA LYS A 96 0.65 -6.65 23.72
C LYS A 96 1.83 -7.54 24.07
N ASP A 97 1.58 -8.80 24.41
CA ASP A 97 2.61 -9.77 24.74
C ASP A 97 3.48 -10.10 23.53
N ASP A 98 2.87 -10.20 22.33
CA ASP A 98 3.62 -10.39 21.09
C ASP A 98 4.46 -9.16 20.74
N ILE A 99 3.95 -7.94 21.02
CA ILE A 99 4.74 -6.72 20.88
C ILE A 99 5.93 -6.74 21.85
N GLN A 100 5.72 -7.15 23.12
CA GLN A 100 6.80 -7.23 24.09
C GLN A 100 7.85 -8.28 23.67
N ARG A 101 7.42 -9.48 23.23
CA ARG A 101 8.32 -10.48 22.67
C ARG A 101 9.15 -9.95 21.51
N LEU A 102 8.52 -9.15 20.63
CA LEU A 102 9.25 -8.55 19.52
C LEU A 102 10.24 -7.47 20.00
N ILE A 103 9.92 -6.71 21.05
CA ILE A 103 10.84 -5.73 21.66
C ILE A 103 12.07 -6.46 22.22
N ASP A 104 11.86 -7.55 22.95
CA ASP A 104 12.90 -8.28 23.67
C ASP A 104 13.71 -9.21 22.75
N LEU A 105 13.21 -9.47 21.54
CA LEU A 105 13.86 -10.37 20.60
C LEU A 105 15.24 -9.86 20.18
N GLU A 106 16.28 -10.60 20.56
CA GLU A 106 17.63 -10.36 20.09
C GLU A 106 17.82 -10.94 18.68
N ILE A 107 18.35 -10.12 17.77
CA ILE A 107 18.64 -10.53 16.40
C ILE A 107 20.11 -10.86 16.31
N THR A 108 20.41 -12.17 16.27
CA THR A 108 21.75 -12.70 16.09
C THR A 108 22.32 -12.39 14.71
N GLU A 109 23.63 -12.35 14.59
CA GLU A 109 24.30 -11.99 13.34
C GLU A 109 24.11 -13.03 12.22
N GLY A 110 24.07 -12.57 10.97
CA GLY A 110 23.87 -13.38 9.77
C GLY A 110 23.61 -12.53 8.52
N HIS A 111 23.55 -13.13 7.35
CA HIS A 111 23.44 -12.44 6.06
C HIS A 111 22.25 -11.46 5.89
N THR A 112 21.20 -11.60 6.69
CA THR A 112 19.99 -10.74 6.60
C THR A 112 19.81 -9.87 7.83
N THR A 113 20.77 -9.82 8.73
CA THR A 113 20.68 -9.17 10.06
C THR A 113 20.25 -7.69 9.95
N GLU A 114 20.87 -6.91 9.06
CA GLU A 114 20.52 -5.49 8.89
C GLU A 114 19.06 -5.29 8.49
N TYR A 115 18.57 -6.07 7.50
CA TYR A 115 17.17 -5.98 7.08
C TYR A 115 16.21 -6.50 8.13
N ARG A 116 16.62 -7.49 8.94
CA ARG A 116 15.81 -8.03 10.03
C ARG A 116 15.68 -7.03 11.16
N ARG A 117 16.79 -6.38 11.56
CA ARG A 117 16.80 -5.27 12.51
C ARG A 117 15.95 -4.11 12.00
N LEU A 118 16.15 -3.68 10.77
CA LEU A 118 15.34 -2.64 10.14
C LEU A 118 13.85 -3.00 10.12
N ALA A 119 13.50 -4.24 9.79
CA ALA A 119 12.11 -4.70 9.75
C ALA A 119 11.46 -4.65 11.15
N LYS A 120 12.15 -5.12 12.18
CA LYS A 120 11.75 -5.02 13.59
C LYS A 120 11.51 -3.56 13.98
N ASP A 121 12.49 -2.69 13.74
CA ASP A 121 12.42 -1.28 14.12
C ASP A 121 11.30 -0.54 13.38
N LEU A 122 11.12 -0.77 12.08
CA LEU A 122 10.03 -0.16 11.31
C LEU A 122 8.64 -0.62 11.78
N PHE A 123 8.50 -1.89 12.13
CA PHE A 123 7.24 -2.41 12.66
C PHE A 123 6.92 -1.79 14.03
N LEU A 124 7.87 -1.80 14.96
CA LEU A 124 7.72 -1.21 16.28
C LEU A 124 7.51 0.31 16.20
N PHE A 125 8.26 1.00 15.33
CA PHE A 125 8.06 2.42 15.11
C PHE A 125 6.64 2.72 14.58
N SER A 126 6.16 1.93 13.62
CA SER A 126 4.77 2.04 13.15
C SER A 126 3.77 1.86 14.30
N TYR A 127 3.98 0.85 15.14
CA TYR A 127 3.12 0.57 16.29
C TYR A 127 3.10 1.74 17.28
N PHE A 128 4.27 2.23 17.69
CA PHE A 128 4.41 3.32 18.67
C PHE A 128 4.08 4.72 18.11
N THR A 129 3.86 4.84 16.79
CA THR A 129 3.43 6.07 16.12
C THR A 129 1.99 5.99 15.62
N ALA A 130 1.12 5.24 16.33
CA ALA A 130 -0.31 5.10 16.05
C ALA A 130 -0.60 4.61 14.60
N GLY A 131 0.24 3.72 14.08
CA GLY A 131 0.05 3.12 12.76
C GLY A 131 0.55 3.99 11.60
N MET A 132 1.63 4.74 11.79
CA MET A 132 2.30 5.41 10.67
C MET A 132 2.68 4.38 9.63
N ASN A 133 2.23 4.55 8.38
CA ASN A 133 2.46 3.53 7.36
C ASN A 133 3.91 3.57 6.84
N PHE A 134 4.38 2.43 6.33
CA PHE A 134 5.73 2.27 5.80
C PHE A 134 6.14 3.38 4.82
N GLY A 135 5.25 3.81 3.93
CA GLY A 135 5.56 4.83 2.93
C GLY A 135 5.78 6.22 3.52
N ASP A 136 5.16 6.52 4.66
CA ASP A 136 5.37 7.78 5.40
C ASP A 136 6.62 7.67 6.28
N ILE A 137 6.83 6.54 6.99
CA ILE A 137 8.06 6.26 7.75
C ILE A 137 9.30 6.38 6.87
N ALA A 138 9.27 5.77 5.67
CA ALA A 138 10.38 5.81 4.74
C ALA A 138 10.72 7.21 4.21
N ARG A 139 9.78 8.16 4.32
CA ARG A 139 9.98 9.57 3.92
C ARG A 139 10.25 10.51 5.07
N LEU A 140 10.21 10.01 6.29
CA LEU A 140 10.45 10.82 7.48
C LEU A 140 11.88 11.36 7.47
N ARG A 141 12.00 12.66 7.69
CA ARG A 141 13.28 13.38 7.70
C ARG A 141 13.61 13.90 9.10
N TYR A 142 14.87 14.19 9.35
CA TYR A 142 15.29 14.74 10.64
C TYR A 142 14.58 16.04 10.98
N LYS A 143 14.32 16.92 10.01
CA LYS A 143 13.55 18.17 10.20
C LYS A 143 12.12 17.96 10.67
N ASP A 144 11.55 16.78 10.42
CA ASP A 144 10.17 16.45 10.81
C ASP A 144 10.07 16.13 12.31
N ILE A 145 11.21 15.96 12.99
CA ILE A 145 11.29 15.69 14.43
C ILE A 145 11.77 16.94 15.16
N VAL A 146 10.90 17.57 15.93
CA VAL A 146 11.20 18.77 16.68
C VAL A 146 10.81 18.58 18.15
N LYS A 147 11.78 18.69 19.06
CA LYS A 147 11.57 18.54 20.51
C LYS A 147 10.79 17.26 20.87
N GLY A 148 11.18 16.13 20.29
CA GLY A 148 10.54 14.84 20.50
C GLY A 148 9.13 14.70 19.90
N ARG A 149 8.73 15.64 19.05
CA ARG A 149 7.46 15.67 18.37
C ARG A 149 7.66 15.44 16.87
N VAL A 150 6.88 14.55 16.28
CA VAL A 150 6.87 14.34 14.83
C VAL A 150 5.83 15.26 14.19
N ASN A 151 6.22 15.91 13.08
CA ASN A 151 5.37 16.77 12.26
C ASN A 151 5.55 16.35 10.80
N TYR A 152 4.56 15.72 10.20
CA TYR A 152 4.68 15.25 8.81
C TYR A 152 3.37 15.36 8.04
N SER A 153 3.47 15.44 6.73
CA SER A 153 2.32 15.36 5.83
C SER A 153 2.14 13.93 5.33
N ARG A 154 0.98 13.33 5.61
CA ARG A 154 0.65 11.99 5.13
C ARG A 154 0.65 11.95 3.60
N HIS A 155 1.55 11.20 3.01
CA HIS A 155 1.76 11.21 1.55
C HIS A 155 0.50 10.88 0.73
N LYS A 156 -0.36 9.99 1.22
CA LYS A 156 -1.58 9.58 0.51
C LYS A 156 -2.67 10.64 0.48
N THR A 157 -2.87 11.37 1.58
CA THR A 157 -4.02 12.28 1.80
C THR A 157 -3.61 13.74 1.94
N GLN A 158 -2.31 14.03 2.02
CA GLN A 158 -1.73 15.36 2.28
C GLN A 158 -2.21 15.97 3.62
N LYS A 159 -2.75 15.14 4.53
CA LYS A 159 -3.16 15.59 5.85
C LYS A 159 -1.92 15.80 6.70
N LEU A 160 -1.80 16.98 7.30
CA LEU A 160 -0.78 17.27 8.30
C LEU A 160 -1.10 16.53 9.60
N LEU A 161 -0.12 15.87 10.15
CA LEU A 161 -0.19 15.13 11.40
C LEU A 161 0.95 15.59 12.31
N SER A 162 0.63 15.80 13.57
CA SER A 162 1.58 16.20 14.60
C SER A 162 1.23 15.54 15.92
N PHE A 163 2.17 14.82 16.51
CA PHE A 163 1.99 14.20 17.83
C PHE A 163 3.33 13.99 18.53
N GLN A 164 3.29 13.90 19.86
CA GLN A 164 4.45 13.61 20.68
C GLN A 164 4.86 12.15 20.49
N LEU A 165 6.16 11.92 20.29
CA LEU A 165 6.71 10.57 20.24
C LEU A 165 6.82 9.99 21.66
N VAL A 166 6.42 8.73 21.79
CA VAL A 166 6.63 7.98 23.02
C VAL A 166 8.09 7.55 23.16
N PRO A 167 8.59 7.27 24.39
CA PRO A 167 10.00 6.94 24.61
C PRO A 167 10.53 5.82 23.71
N MET A 168 9.76 4.75 23.49
CA MET A 168 10.17 3.66 22.60
C MET A 168 10.37 4.10 21.14
N ALA A 169 9.54 5.02 20.64
CA ALA A 169 9.71 5.54 19.29
C ALA A 169 10.98 6.42 19.21
N LEU A 170 11.29 7.19 20.25
CA LEU A 170 12.53 7.99 20.32
C LEU A 170 13.77 7.09 20.35
N GLN A 171 13.77 6.04 21.18
CA GLN A 171 14.87 5.06 21.24
C GLN A 171 15.14 4.40 19.87
N ILE A 172 14.09 4.12 19.10
CA ILE A 172 14.25 3.58 17.75
C ILE A 172 14.92 4.62 16.85
N LEU A 173 14.51 5.89 16.91
CA LEU A 173 15.12 6.96 16.09
C LEU A 173 16.60 7.16 16.45
N GLU A 174 16.96 7.06 17.72
CA GLU A 174 18.35 7.20 18.21
C GLU A 174 19.30 6.18 17.57
N LYS A 175 18.83 4.95 17.30
CA LYS A 175 19.62 3.92 16.60
C LYS A 175 20.06 4.33 15.18
N TYR A 176 19.29 5.21 14.53
CA TYR A 176 19.58 5.70 13.17
C TYR A 176 20.33 7.03 13.17
N GLY A 177 20.69 7.53 14.35
CA GLY A 177 21.45 8.76 14.55
C GLY A 177 20.57 10.01 14.50
N MET A 178 20.73 10.87 15.51
CA MET A 178 20.03 12.17 15.59
C MET A 178 20.82 13.30 14.90
N ALA A 179 21.99 13.02 14.36
CA ALA A 179 22.95 13.99 13.83
C ALA A 179 22.90 14.15 12.30
N GLY A 180 21.86 13.68 11.66
CA GLY A 180 21.68 13.85 10.22
C GLY A 180 21.33 15.29 9.84
N HIS A 181 21.67 15.70 8.61
CA HIS A 181 21.20 16.96 8.05
C HIS A 181 19.66 16.97 7.97
N GLY A 182 19.00 18.07 8.31
CA GLY A 182 17.54 18.17 8.41
C GLY A 182 16.77 17.60 7.22
N GLU A 183 17.30 17.69 6.01
CA GLU A 183 16.70 17.18 4.79
C GLU A 183 16.95 15.68 4.50
N ASP A 184 17.80 15.02 5.28
CA ASP A 184 18.10 13.61 5.11
C ASP A 184 16.98 12.75 5.69
N TYR A 185 16.78 11.57 5.10
CA TYR A 185 15.83 10.58 5.60
C TYR A 185 16.40 9.87 6.83
N ILE A 186 15.58 9.66 7.85
CA ILE A 186 16.00 9.02 9.10
C ILE A 186 16.33 7.55 8.87
N PHE A 187 15.40 6.81 8.25
CA PHE A 187 15.57 5.38 8.01
C PHE A 187 16.35 5.13 6.71
N PRO A 188 17.23 4.11 6.65
CA PRO A 188 18.09 3.82 5.49
C PRO A 188 17.31 3.18 4.33
N ILE A 189 16.15 3.73 4.01
CA ILE A 189 15.27 3.26 2.95
C ILE A 189 15.44 4.11 1.70
N LEU A 190 15.41 5.43 1.86
CA LEU A 190 15.58 6.40 0.80
C LEU A 190 16.88 7.17 0.99
N ASN A 191 17.46 7.62 -0.12
CA ASN A 191 18.57 8.55 -0.16
C ASN A 191 18.16 9.72 -1.08
N ARG A 192 18.29 10.97 -0.61
CA ARG A 192 17.83 12.16 -1.34
C ARG A 192 18.63 12.42 -2.62
N HIS A 193 19.88 11.95 -2.67
CA HIS A 193 20.76 12.13 -3.82
C HIS A 193 20.58 11.07 -4.90
N GLU A 194 20.09 9.87 -4.52
CA GLU A 194 19.87 8.74 -5.43
C GLU A 194 18.42 8.63 -5.89
N HIS A 195 17.49 8.86 -4.97
CA HIS A 195 16.06 8.66 -5.23
C HIS A 195 15.38 10.03 -5.47
N THR A 196 15.71 10.67 -6.59
CA THR A 196 15.27 12.03 -6.92
C THR A 196 13.93 12.08 -7.66
N THR A 197 13.59 11.03 -8.42
CA THR A 197 12.34 10.98 -9.17
C THR A 197 11.25 10.18 -8.45
N PRO A 198 9.95 10.51 -8.66
CA PRO A 198 8.84 9.74 -8.11
C PRO A 198 8.89 8.25 -8.45
N GLN A 199 9.40 7.89 -9.64
CA GLN A 199 9.52 6.50 -10.07
C GLN A 199 10.63 5.76 -9.32
N GLN A 200 11.78 6.40 -9.11
CA GLN A 200 12.88 5.82 -8.31
C GLN A 200 12.45 5.57 -6.87
N ILE A 201 11.79 6.57 -6.24
CA ILE A 201 11.21 6.43 -4.90
C ILE A 201 10.20 5.27 -4.85
N PHE A 202 9.29 5.21 -5.81
CA PHE A 202 8.30 4.14 -5.89
C PHE A 202 8.96 2.76 -5.97
N ASN A 203 9.91 2.58 -6.87
CA ASN A 203 10.61 1.31 -7.08
C ASN A 203 11.40 0.90 -5.82
N ARG A 204 12.11 1.85 -5.21
CA ARG A 204 12.89 1.62 -3.99
C ARG A 204 11.98 1.20 -2.83
N LEU A 205 10.88 1.91 -2.60
CA LEU A 205 9.92 1.57 -1.56
C LEU A 205 9.33 0.17 -1.73
N HIS A 206 8.95 -0.19 -2.95
CA HIS A 206 8.44 -1.54 -3.24
C HIS A 206 9.48 -2.64 -3.02
N LYS A 207 10.74 -2.38 -3.41
CA LYS A 207 11.86 -3.31 -3.20
C LYS A 207 12.12 -3.54 -1.72
N VAL A 208 12.22 -2.45 -0.93
CA VAL A 208 12.51 -2.55 0.50
C VAL A 208 11.32 -3.15 1.25
N LEU A 209 10.07 -2.72 0.95
CA LEU A 209 8.88 -3.26 1.60
C LEU A 209 8.75 -4.78 1.44
N ARG A 210 9.09 -5.32 0.25
CA ARG A 210 9.09 -6.78 0.04
C ARG A 210 10.10 -7.48 0.95
N LYS A 211 11.31 -6.91 1.12
CA LYS A 211 12.32 -7.46 2.02
C LYS A 211 11.86 -7.38 3.48
N VAL A 212 11.40 -6.20 3.91
CA VAL A 212 10.87 -5.98 5.26
C VAL A 212 9.76 -6.97 5.59
N ASN A 213 8.77 -7.14 4.70
CA ASN A 213 7.67 -8.08 4.93
C ASN A 213 8.14 -9.54 5.02
N ARG A 214 9.17 -9.92 4.26
CA ARG A 214 9.76 -11.26 4.37
C ARG A 214 10.42 -11.46 5.73
N GLU A 215 11.25 -10.50 6.17
CA GLU A 215 11.93 -10.59 7.47
C GLU A 215 10.92 -10.55 8.63
N LEU A 216 9.86 -9.72 8.55
CA LEU A 216 8.78 -9.72 9.55
C LEU A 216 8.07 -11.06 9.63
N LYS A 217 7.87 -11.75 8.50
CA LYS A 217 7.29 -13.09 8.51
C LYS A 217 8.19 -14.08 9.26
N THR A 218 9.49 -14.06 8.99
CA THR A 218 10.47 -14.91 9.70
C THR A 218 10.57 -14.56 11.20
N LEU A 219 10.37 -13.29 11.58
CA LEU A 219 10.36 -12.90 13.00
C LEU A 219 9.09 -13.33 13.73
N GLY A 220 8.01 -13.61 13.02
CA GLY A 220 6.74 -14.08 13.58
C GLY A 220 6.56 -15.61 13.57
N GLU A 221 7.52 -16.35 13.04
CA GLU A 221 7.61 -17.82 13.06
C GLU A 221 8.40 -18.29 14.29
#